data_6ac8ad4f240edb3b8e06765db9788444
#
_entry.id   6ac8ad4f240edb3b8e06765db9788444
#
_cell.length_a   1.000
_cell.length_b   1.000
_cell.length_c   1.000
_cell.angle_alpha   90.00
_cell.angle_beta   90.00
_cell.angle_gamma   90.00
#
_symmetry.space_group_name_H-M   'P 1'
#
loop_
_entity.id
_entity.type
_entity.pdbx_description
1 polymer ?
#
loop_
_entity_poly.entity_id
_entity_poly.type
_entity_poly.pdbx_seq_one_letter_code
_entity_poly.pdbx_strand_id
1 'polypeptide(L)' 'MRIIGEIPHPQCKVTLYHWNNRYLIKLEKNGLEQTFKVDQFELTSDKDLQLMVDETFIQTALIRFEDMERAMAEALQKL' A
#
# COMPACT_ATOMS: atom_id res chain seq x y z
N MET A 1 9.56 -12.15 -7.79
CA MET A 1 8.66 -10.99 -7.62
C MET A 1 8.84 -10.02 -8.78
N ARG A 2 7.74 -9.60 -9.39
CA ARG A 2 7.77 -8.70 -10.53
C ARG A 2 7.13 -7.37 -10.14
N ILE A 3 7.86 -6.27 -10.35
CA ILE A 3 7.30 -4.94 -10.13
C ILE A 3 6.45 -4.58 -11.33
N ILE A 4 5.16 -4.28 -11.10
CA ILE A 4 4.25 -3.82 -12.14
C ILE A 4 4.46 -2.34 -12.40
N GLY A 5 4.67 -1.56 -11.34
CA GLY A 5 4.88 -0.13 -11.44
C GLY A 5 4.71 0.58 -10.11
N GLU A 6 4.79 1.90 -10.19
CA GLU A 6 4.56 2.76 -9.03
C GLU A 6 3.47 3.76 -9.39
N ILE A 7 2.71 4.15 -8.37
CA ILE A 7 1.73 5.23 -8.51
C ILE A 7 2.33 6.45 -7.81
N PRO A 8 2.64 7.52 -8.57
CA PRO A 8 3.22 8.72 -7.95
C PRO A 8 2.24 9.34 -6.96
N HIS A 9 2.75 9.67 -5.77
CA HIS A 9 1.95 10.37 -4.77
C HIS A 9 2.91 11.19 -3.88
N PRO A 10 2.55 12.43 -3.54
CA PRO A 10 3.46 13.31 -2.78
C PRO A 10 3.61 12.92 -1.32
N GLN A 11 2.71 12.12 -0.76
CA GLN A 11 2.67 11.84 0.67
C GLN A 11 3.08 10.43 1.05
N CYS A 12 3.18 9.52 0.09
CA CYS A 12 3.59 8.14 0.36
C CYS A 12 4.12 7.49 -0.91
N LYS A 13 4.81 6.37 -0.75
CA LYS A 13 5.29 5.58 -1.88
C LYS A 13 4.31 4.44 -2.11
N VAL A 14 3.83 4.31 -3.33
CA VAL A 14 2.88 3.25 -3.70
C VAL A 14 3.51 2.39 -4.79
N THR A 15 3.74 1.12 -4.47
CA THR A 15 4.35 0.17 -5.40
C THR A 15 3.41 -1.00 -5.64
N LEU A 16 3.31 -1.43 -6.88
CA LEU A 16 2.47 -2.54 -7.30
C LEU A 16 3.35 -3.70 -7.77
N TYR A 17 3.06 -4.90 -7.26
CA TYR A 17 3.82 -6.11 -7.58
C TYR A 17 2.91 -7.24 -8.01
N HIS A 18 3.49 -8.19 -8.73
CA HIS A 18 2.88 -9.50 -8.96
C HIS A 18 3.83 -10.57 -8.44
N TRP A 19 3.35 -11.43 -7.54
CA TRP A 19 4.16 -12.47 -6.95
C TRP A 19 3.28 -13.61 -6.46
N ASN A 20 3.69 -14.85 -6.78
CA ASN A 20 3.05 -16.05 -6.25
C ASN A 20 1.54 -16.09 -6.50
N ASN A 21 1.12 -15.78 -7.74
CA ASN A 21 -0.28 -15.74 -8.17
C ASN A 21 -1.13 -14.70 -7.44
N ARG A 22 -0.50 -13.66 -6.91
CA ARG A 22 -1.20 -12.56 -6.24
C ARG A 22 -0.64 -11.23 -6.72
N TYR A 23 -1.49 -10.23 -6.66
CA TYR A 23 -1.05 -8.85 -6.79
C TYR A 23 -0.83 -8.29 -5.39
N LEU A 24 0.20 -7.48 -5.25
CA LEU A 24 0.51 -6.82 -3.99
C LEU A 24 0.43 -5.31 -4.20
N ILE A 25 -0.26 -4.64 -3.29
CA ILE A 25 -0.30 -3.17 -3.23
C ILE A 25 0.44 -2.78 -1.97
N LYS A 26 1.58 -2.12 -2.11
CA LYS A 26 2.40 -1.74 -0.98
C LYS A 26 2.49 -0.23 -0.88
N LEU A 27 2.05 0.31 0.26
CA LEU A 27 2.14 1.74 0.56
C LEU A 27 3.13 1.92 1.69
N GLU A 28 4.05 2.86 1.53
CA GLU A 28 5.11 3.11 2.50
C GLU A 28 5.15 4.59 2.88
N LYS A 29 5.31 4.86 4.17
CA LYS A 29 5.44 6.22 4.70
C LYS A 29 6.16 6.20 6.03
N ASN A 30 7.27 6.96 6.15
CA ASN A 30 7.97 7.16 7.42
C ASN A 30 8.33 5.87 8.16
N GLY A 31 8.84 4.88 7.44
CA GLY A 31 9.23 3.61 8.03
C GLY A 31 8.10 2.65 8.32
N LEU A 32 6.87 3.03 7.97
CA LEU A 32 5.68 2.19 8.10
C LEU A 32 5.24 1.72 6.73
N GLU A 33 4.55 0.59 6.69
CA GLU A 33 3.99 0.12 5.43
C GLU A 33 2.65 -0.58 5.63
N GLN A 34 1.84 -0.51 4.58
CA GLN A 34 0.60 -1.24 4.48
C GLN A 34 0.66 -2.06 3.21
N THR A 35 0.38 -3.36 3.30
CA THR A 35 0.43 -4.24 2.16
C THR A 35 -0.89 -4.97 2.02
N PHE A 36 -1.45 -4.92 0.81
CA PHE A 36 -2.67 -5.63 0.46
C PHE A 36 -2.32 -6.71 -0.56
N LYS A 37 -2.89 -7.89 -0.38
CA LYS A 37 -2.72 -9.02 -1.31
C LYS A 37 -4.04 -9.26 -2.00
N VAL A 38 -4.02 -9.30 -3.32
CA VAL A 38 -5.22 -9.54 -4.13
C VAL A 38 -4.98 -10.78 -4.97
N ASP A 39 -5.90 -11.74 -4.90
CA ASP A 39 -5.80 -12.94 -5.73
C ASP A 39 -5.85 -12.52 -7.20
N GLN A 40 -4.97 -13.09 -8.02
CA GLN A 40 -4.88 -12.69 -9.42
C GLN A 40 -6.18 -12.94 -10.19
N PHE A 41 -7.01 -13.87 -9.73
CA PHE A 41 -8.28 -14.17 -10.38
C PHE A 41 -9.38 -13.14 -10.11
N GLU A 42 -9.17 -12.24 -9.17
CA GLU A 42 -10.07 -11.13 -8.90
C GLU A 42 -9.98 -10.02 -9.97
N LEU A 43 -8.89 -10.02 -10.73
CA LEU A 43 -8.61 -8.98 -11.70
C LEU A 43 -8.46 -9.58 -13.09
N THR A 44 -8.78 -8.80 -14.11
CA THR A 44 -8.61 -9.23 -15.52
C THR A 44 -7.27 -8.80 -16.09
N SER A 45 -6.63 -7.77 -15.54
CA SER A 45 -5.34 -7.28 -16.02
C SER A 45 -4.66 -6.40 -14.99
N ASP A 46 -3.38 -6.08 -15.24
CA ASP A 46 -2.62 -5.16 -14.40
C ASP A 46 -3.28 -3.77 -14.31
N LYS A 47 -4.02 -3.39 -15.36
CA LYS A 47 -4.72 -2.09 -15.36
C LYS A 47 -5.81 -2.01 -14.32
N ASP A 48 -6.47 -3.13 -14.03
CA ASP A 48 -7.49 -3.19 -12.99
C ASP A 48 -6.89 -2.83 -11.63
N LEU A 49 -5.67 -3.28 -11.38
CA LEU A 49 -4.96 -2.96 -10.14
C LEU A 49 -4.74 -1.45 -10.02
N GLN A 50 -4.33 -0.81 -11.10
CA GLN A 50 -4.13 0.64 -11.11
C GLN A 50 -5.42 1.41 -10.89
N LEU A 51 -6.55 0.88 -11.40
CA LEU A 51 -7.85 1.50 -11.19
C LEU A 51 -8.32 1.38 -9.75
N MET A 52 -7.99 0.27 -9.09
CA MET A 52 -8.36 0.05 -7.68
C MET A 52 -7.64 1.03 -6.76
N VAL A 53 -6.39 1.34 -7.06
CA VAL A 53 -5.55 2.19 -6.22
C VAL A 53 -5.68 3.63 -6.69
N ASP A 54 -6.85 4.19 -6.45
CA ASP A 54 -7.16 5.58 -6.79
C ASP A 54 -6.86 6.51 -5.60
N GLU A 55 -7.13 7.79 -5.76
CA GLU A 55 -6.86 8.78 -4.71
C GLU A 55 -7.64 8.49 -3.43
N THR A 56 -8.88 8.02 -3.54
CA THR A 56 -9.69 7.67 -2.36
C THR A 56 -9.04 6.53 -1.58
N PHE A 57 -8.56 5.50 -2.27
CA PHE A 57 -7.86 4.40 -1.63
C PHE A 57 -6.61 4.88 -0.90
N ILE A 58 -5.83 5.75 -1.54
CA ILE A 58 -4.60 6.29 -0.95
C ILE A 58 -4.91 7.18 0.25
N GLN A 59 -5.93 8.05 0.16
CA GLN A 59 -6.31 8.91 1.28
C GLN A 59 -6.75 8.11 2.49
N THR A 60 -7.48 7.03 2.29
CA THR A 60 -7.88 6.14 3.39
C THR A 60 -6.65 5.47 4.03
N ALA A 61 -5.68 5.07 3.22
CA ALA A 61 -4.43 4.52 3.72
C ALA A 61 -3.65 5.56 4.53
N LEU A 62 -3.64 6.81 4.09
CA LEU A 62 -2.95 7.89 4.82
C LEU A 62 -3.57 8.11 6.21
N ILE A 63 -4.88 8.01 6.32
CA ILE A 63 -5.55 8.09 7.62
C ILE A 63 -5.10 6.95 8.53
N ARG A 64 -5.01 5.74 8.00
CA ARG A 64 -4.50 4.58 8.78
C ARG A 64 -3.04 4.78 9.19
N PHE A 65 -2.22 5.40 8.34
CA PHE A 65 -0.84 5.70 8.72
C PHE A 65 -0.76 6.61 9.93
N GLU A 66 -1.68 7.56 10.09
CA GLU A 66 -1.72 8.42 11.27
C GLU A 66 -1.90 7.59 12.54
N ASP A 67 -2.81 6.61 12.53
CA ASP A 67 -3.00 5.72 13.66
C ASP A 67 -1.77 4.84 13.91
N MET A 68 -1.13 4.36 12.86
CA MET A 68 0.07 3.55 12.96
C MET A 68 1.23 4.37 13.57
N GLU A 69 1.38 5.61 13.15
CA GLU A 69 2.41 6.51 13.70
C GLU A 69 2.18 6.76 15.19
N ARG A 70 0.94 6.98 15.58
CA ARG A 70 0.58 7.17 16.99
C ARG A 70 0.89 5.93 17.80
N ALA A 71 0.53 4.75 17.30
CA ALA A 71 0.80 3.49 17.99
C ALA A 71 2.30 3.27 18.18
N MET A 72 3.10 3.57 17.17
CA MET A 72 4.55 3.43 17.25
C MET A 72 5.15 4.42 18.25
N ALA A 73 4.69 5.67 18.23
CA ALA A 73 5.16 6.69 19.17
C ALA A 73 4.87 6.29 20.61
N GLU A 74 3.66 5.78 20.87
CA GLU A 74 3.29 5.30 22.21
C GLU A 74 4.14 4.11 22.63
N ALA A 75 4.41 3.20 21.71
CA ALA A 75 5.25 2.03 22.00
C ALA A 75 6.68 2.44 22.37
N LEU A 76 7.24 3.42 21.66
CA LEU A 76 8.59 3.92 21.92
C LEU A 76 8.69 4.63 23.26
N GLN A 77 7.61 5.22 23.75
CA GLN A 77 7.60 5.88 25.04
C GLN A 77 7.74 4.91 26.23
N LYS A 78 7.58 3.61 25.97
CA LYS A 78 7.75 2.59 27.02
C LYS A 78 9.22 2.27 27.33
N LEU A 79 10.12 2.76 26.50
CA LEU A 79 11.55 2.46 26.61
C LEU A 79 12.31 3.45 27.51
#